data_aca2d0656e06ec35bbd07a17918e64cb
#
_entry.id   aca2d0656e06ec35bbd07a17918e64cb
#
_cell.length_a   1.000
_cell.length_b   1.000
_cell.length_c   1.000
_cell.angle_alpha   90.00
_cell.angle_beta   90.00
_cell.angle_gamma   90.00
#
_symmetry.space_group_name_H-M   'P 1'
#
loop_
_entity.id
_entity.type
_entity.pdbx_description
1 polymer ?
#
loop_
_entity_poly.entity_id
_entity_poly.type
_entity_poly.pdbx_seq_one_letter_code
_entity_poly.pdbx_strand_id
1 'polypeptide(L)'
;SSAASDVYKRQHTQDMVMNIQNDLKDNQMPLLLQWDERWGYRYYGDQMMAINGCGPTCLSMVVSYLTQNGRYHPYYMAQYSEQNGYYSQDGTSWSFMIRGAQACGIDAKQLSLDENLIKEELMQGHPIICSVSKGIFTMTGHFIVLSEYKNGKIRVLDPNSQKKSHYYSFDEFSNQIRNLWVYSRNSF
;
A
#
# COMPACT_ATOMS: atom_id res chain seq x y z
N SER A 1 -3.97 -27.01 -18.62
CA SER A 1 -3.36 -27.21 -17.31
C SER A 1 -3.07 -25.89 -16.64
N SER A 2 -2.97 -25.85 -15.33
CA SER A 2 -2.68 -24.64 -14.55
C SER A 2 -1.38 -23.96 -15.00
N ALA A 3 -0.32 -24.73 -15.29
CA ALA A 3 0.98 -24.20 -15.69
C ALA A 3 0.92 -23.41 -17.02
N ALA A 4 0.21 -23.93 -18.03
CA ALA A 4 0.05 -23.22 -19.30
C ALA A 4 -0.76 -21.93 -19.14
N SER A 5 -1.81 -21.96 -18.31
CA SER A 5 -2.60 -20.78 -17.97
C SER A 5 -1.76 -19.74 -17.25
N ASP A 6 -0.88 -20.16 -16.33
CA ASP A 6 -0.01 -19.25 -15.58
C ASP A 6 1.05 -18.60 -16.47
N VAL A 7 1.62 -19.35 -17.41
CA VAL A 7 2.56 -18.82 -18.41
C VAL A 7 1.85 -17.78 -19.29
N TYR A 8 0.65 -18.08 -19.77
CA TYR A 8 -0.14 -17.15 -20.58
C TYR A 8 -0.46 -15.86 -19.82
N LYS A 9 -0.90 -15.96 -18.57
CA LYS A 9 -1.21 -14.81 -17.72
C LYS A 9 0.01 -13.95 -17.47
N ARG A 10 1.18 -14.55 -17.20
CA ARG A 10 2.45 -13.83 -17.02
C ARG A 10 2.84 -13.09 -18.30
N GLN A 11 2.73 -13.74 -19.47
CA GLN A 11 3.02 -13.14 -20.76
C GLN A 11 2.12 -11.93 -21.02
N HIS A 12 0.81 -12.12 -20.81
CA HIS A 12 -0.18 -11.05 -20.99
C HIS A 12 0.08 -9.85 -20.07
N THR A 13 0.44 -10.10 -18.80
CA THR A 13 0.80 -9.04 -17.86
C THR A 13 2.04 -8.27 -18.31
N GLN A 14 3.03 -8.95 -18.92
CA GLN A 14 4.23 -8.28 -19.42
C GLN A 14 3.95 -7.30 -20.56
N ASP A 15 2.91 -7.57 -21.34
CA ASP A 15 2.51 -6.75 -22.47
C ASP A 15 1.57 -5.59 -22.07
N MET A 16 1.05 -5.60 -20.84
CA MET A 16 0.17 -4.55 -20.33
C MET A 16 0.95 -3.27 -20.02
N VAL A 17 0.38 -2.14 -20.41
CA VAL A 17 0.89 -0.83 -20.00
C VAL A 17 0.59 -0.61 -18.51
N MET A 18 1.64 -0.50 -17.70
CA MET A 18 1.50 -0.22 -16.28
C MET A 18 1.37 1.27 -16.03
N ASN A 19 0.14 1.74 -15.94
CA ASN A 19 -0.17 3.11 -15.57
C ASN A 19 -1.52 3.10 -14.86
N ILE A 20 -1.56 3.72 -13.69
CA ILE A 20 -2.76 3.77 -12.85
C ILE A 20 -3.43 5.15 -12.88
N GLN A 21 -3.13 5.99 -13.88
CA GLN A 21 -3.74 7.32 -13.97
C GLN A 21 -5.27 7.25 -14.00
N ASN A 22 -5.82 6.23 -14.67
CA ASN A 22 -7.26 6.02 -14.71
C ASN A 22 -7.87 5.62 -13.36
N ASP A 23 -7.07 5.05 -12.46
CA ASP A 23 -7.51 4.71 -11.11
C ASP A 23 -7.61 5.95 -10.20
N LEU A 24 -7.01 7.07 -10.60
CA LEU A 24 -6.94 8.31 -9.82
C LEU A 24 -8.02 9.35 -10.21
N LYS A 25 -9.08 8.92 -10.91
CA LYS A 25 -10.08 9.85 -11.48
C LYS A 25 -10.94 10.57 -10.45
N ASP A 26 -11.21 9.91 -9.35
CA ASP A 26 -12.05 10.46 -8.28
C ASP A 26 -11.15 11.08 -7.21
N ASN A 27 -11.59 12.16 -6.56
CA ASN A 27 -10.83 12.77 -5.47
C ASN A 27 -10.76 11.89 -4.22
N GLN A 28 -10.68 10.59 -4.42
CA GLN A 28 -10.59 9.59 -3.36
C GLN A 28 -9.46 8.63 -3.68
N MET A 29 -8.70 8.21 -2.66
CA MET A 29 -7.63 7.25 -2.85
C MET A 29 -8.20 5.94 -3.41
N PRO A 30 -7.69 5.46 -4.57
CA PRO A 30 -8.15 4.20 -5.13
C PRO A 30 -7.66 3.02 -4.29
N LEU A 31 -8.46 1.96 -4.20
CA LEU A 31 -7.97 0.67 -3.73
C LEU A 31 -7.18 0.02 -4.86
N LEU A 32 -5.89 -0.19 -4.63
CA LEU A 32 -5.05 -0.99 -5.52
C LEU A 32 -4.80 -2.34 -4.86
N LEU A 33 -4.98 -3.41 -5.63
CA LEU A 33 -4.80 -4.78 -5.14
C LEU A 33 -3.44 -5.32 -5.60
N GLN A 34 -2.68 -5.92 -4.70
CA GLN A 34 -1.37 -6.48 -5.01
C GLN A 34 -1.44 -7.62 -6.04
N TRP A 35 -2.60 -8.27 -6.14
CA TRP A 35 -2.86 -9.35 -7.09
C TRP A 35 -3.56 -8.90 -8.38
N ASP A 36 -3.71 -7.60 -8.62
CA ASP A 36 -4.23 -7.08 -9.90
C ASP A 36 -3.39 -7.63 -11.05
N GLU A 37 -4.06 -8.11 -12.12
CA GLU A 37 -3.38 -8.78 -13.23
C GLU A 37 -2.34 -7.90 -13.94
N ARG A 38 -2.44 -6.57 -13.82
CA ARG A 38 -1.46 -5.64 -14.40
C ARG A 38 -0.06 -5.81 -13.82
N TRP A 39 0.08 -6.28 -12.58
CA TRP A 39 1.38 -6.46 -11.89
C TRP A 39 1.46 -7.71 -11.03
N GLY A 40 0.35 -8.36 -10.72
CA GLY A 40 0.30 -9.46 -9.74
C GLY A 40 1.19 -10.64 -10.06
N TYR A 41 1.45 -10.89 -11.34
CA TYR A 41 2.32 -11.97 -11.81
C TYR A 41 3.80 -11.57 -11.93
N ARG A 42 4.12 -10.28 -11.75
CA ARG A 42 5.50 -9.81 -11.70
C ARG A 42 6.16 -10.23 -10.40
N TYR A 43 7.46 -10.50 -10.45
CA TYR A 43 8.19 -10.88 -9.26
C TYR A 43 8.61 -9.66 -8.46
N TYR A 44 8.53 -9.79 -7.15
CA TYR A 44 9.08 -8.89 -6.15
C TYR A 44 9.88 -9.77 -5.17
N GLY A 45 11.20 -9.71 -5.25
CA GLY A 45 12.05 -10.67 -4.60
C GLY A 45 11.89 -12.07 -5.22
N ASP A 46 11.68 -13.04 -4.38
CA ASP A 46 11.56 -14.47 -4.76
C ASP A 46 10.12 -14.93 -4.99
N GLN A 47 9.14 -14.03 -4.85
CA GLN A 47 7.72 -14.32 -5.02
C GLN A 47 7.04 -13.32 -5.94
N MET A 48 5.85 -13.65 -6.42
CA MET A 48 5.03 -12.73 -7.20
C MET A 48 4.49 -11.59 -6.33
N MET A 49 4.24 -10.45 -6.96
CA MET A 49 3.57 -9.30 -6.33
C MET A 49 2.26 -9.71 -5.63
N ALA A 50 1.51 -10.62 -6.21
CA ALA A 50 0.28 -11.14 -5.61
C ALA A 50 0.48 -11.72 -4.20
N ILE A 51 1.68 -12.17 -3.89
CA ILE A 51 2.03 -12.77 -2.60
C ILE A 51 2.78 -11.77 -1.69
N ASN A 52 3.83 -11.13 -2.23
CA ASN A 52 4.76 -10.29 -1.45
C ASN A 52 4.51 -8.78 -1.58
N GLY A 53 3.60 -8.34 -2.42
CA GLY A 53 3.50 -6.95 -2.85
C GLY A 53 2.72 -6.01 -1.94
N CYS A 54 2.36 -6.39 -0.72
CA CYS A 54 1.53 -5.55 0.15
C CYS A 54 2.21 -4.20 0.46
N GLY A 55 3.48 -4.19 0.82
CA GLY A 55 4.23 -2.97 1.13
C GLY A 55 4.30 -2.00 -0.05
N PRO A 56 4.85 -2.43 -1.19
CA PRO A 56 4.89 -1.59 -2.40
C PRO A 56 3.51 -1.13 -2.88
N THR A 57 2.48 -1.97 -2.78
CA THR A 57 1.12 -1.59 -3.18
C THR A 57 0.54 -0.52 -2.26
N CYS A 58 0.74 -0.63 -0.95
CA CYS A 58 0.33 0.43 -0.01
C CYS A 58 1.03 1.75 -0.33
N LEU A 59 2.35 1.73 -0.52
CA LEU A 59 3.08 2.96 -0.83
C LEU A 59 2.65 3.56 -2.17
N SER A 60 2.36 2.71 -3.16
CA SER A 60 1.80 3.14 -4.45
C SER A 60 0.47 3.87 -4.28
N MET A 61 -0.47 3.33 -3.51
CA MET A 61 -1.75 3.99 -3.24
C MET A 61 -1.55 5.39 -2.67
N VAL A 62 -0.69 5.53 -1.67
CA VAL A 62 -0.41 6.81 -1.00
C VAL A 62 0.27 7.80 -1.94
N VAL A 63 1.38 7.40 -2.56
CA VAL A 63 2.21 8.30 -3.37
C VAL A 63 1.49 8.70 -4.67
N SER A 64 0.86 7.76 -5.35
CA SER A 64 0.12 8.07 -6.59
C SER A 64 -1.04 9.03 -6.31
N TYR A 65 -1.75 8.82 -5.22
CA TYR A 65 -2.85 9.70 -4.81
C TYR A 65 -2.35 11.10 -4.45
N LEU A 66 -1.34 11.24 -3.60
CA LEU A 66 -0.83 12.54 -3.18
C LEU A 66 -0.18 13.32 -4.33
N THR A 67 0.47 12.64 -5.27
CA THR A 67 1.09 13.29 -6.44
C THR A 67 0.14 13.40 -7.63
N GLN A 68 -1.00 12.71 -7.62
CA GLN A 68 -1.90 12.58 -8.75
C GLN A 68 -1.17 12.07 -10.01
N ASN A 69 -0.22 11.16 -9.82
CA ASN A 69 0.63 10.65 -10.89
C ASN A 69 0.59 9.12 -10.94
N GLY A 70 -0.02 8.60 -11.99
CA GLY A 70 -0.20 7.16 -12.20
C GLY A 70 1.07 6.38 -12.54
N ARG A 71 2.23 7.04 -12.70
CA ARG A 71 3.51 6.37 -12.89
C ARG A 71 3.95 5.60 -11.64
N TYR A 72 3.48 6.02 -10.46
CA TYR A 72 3.84 5.39 -9.18
C TYR A 72 2.93 4.20 -8.88
N HIS A 73 2.85 3.28 -9.83
CA HIS A 73 2.08 2.04 -9.70
C HIS A 73 2.78 1.03 -8.76
N PRO A 74 2.10 -0.03 -8.31
CA PRO A 74 2.67 -1.00 -7.37
C PRO A 74 3.99 -1.64 -7.81
N TYR A 75 4.11 -1.98 -9.10
CA TYR A 75 5.34 -2.60 -9.60
C TYR A 75 6.52 -1.59 -9.64
N TYR A 76 6.24 -0.31 -9.94
CA TYR A 76 7.27 0.74 -9.83
C TYR A 76 7.85 0.79 -8.41
N MET A 77 6.99 0.78 -7.40
CA MET A 77 7.41 0.79 -6.00
C MET A 77 8.17 -0.48 -5.61
N ALA A 78 7.73 -1.63 -6.11
CA ALA A 78 8.42 -2.90 -5.89
C ALA A 78 9.82 -2.90 -6.48
N GLN A 79 9.98 -2.43 -7.71
CA GLN A 79 11.29 -2.31 -8.36
C GLN A 79 12.21 -1.36 -7.60
N TYR A 80 11.71 -0.21 -7.20
CA TYR A 80 12.49 0.74 -6.41
C TYR A 80 12.94 0.12 -5.08
N SER A 81 12.05 -0.56 -4.39
CA SER A 81 12.36 -1.25 -3.14
C SER A 81 13.48 -2.28 -3.34
N GLU A 82 13.33 -3.12 -4.34
CA GLU A 82 14.29 -4.19 -4.62
C GLU A 82 15.67 -3.66 -5.05
N GLN A 83 15.68 -2.67 -5.93
CA GLN A 83 16.91 -2.05 -6.44
C GLN A 83 17.70 -1.29 -5.36
N ASN A 84 17.02 -0.85 -4.31
CA ASN A 84 17.63 -0.06 -3.23
C ASN A 84 17.77 -0.84 -1.91
N GLY A 85 17.61 -2.16 -1.94
CA GLY A 85 17.89 -3.03 -0.80
C GLY A 85 16.81 -3.01 0.31
N TYR A 86 15.59 -2.63 -0.02
CA TYR A 86 14.48 -2.60 0.95
C TYR A 86 13.66 -3.90 1.01
N TYR A 87 14.00 -4.86 0.16
CA TYR A 87 13.40 -6.18 0.20
C TYR A 87 14.36 -7.20 0.82
N SER A 88 13.81 -8.09 1.65
CA SER A 88 14.50 -9.27 2.17
C SER A 88 13.52 -10.45 2.23
N GLN A 89 13.99 -11.62 2.67
CA GLN A 89 13.12 -12.79 2.89
C GLN A 89 12.02 -12.52 3.92
N ASP A 90 12.23 -11.55 4.81
CA ASP A 90 11.24 -11.12 5.80
C ASP A 90 10.22 -10.12 5.23
N GLY A 91 10.31 -9.82 3.93
CA GLY A 91 9.44 -8.91 3.23
C GLY A 91 10.01 -7.51 3.05
N THR A 92 9.14 -6.51 2.93
CA THR A 92 9.51 -5.11 2.75
C THR A 92 9.99 -4.50 4.07
N SER A 93 11.16 -3.87 4.04
CA SER A 93 11.71 -3.16 5.19
C SER A 93 10.84 -1.99 5.60
N TRP A 94 10.69 -1.75 6.90
CA TRP A 94 9.96 -0.60 7.41
C TRP A 94 10.56 0.75 6.98
N SER A 95 11.88 0.81 6.79
CA SER A 95 12.54 2.02 6.30
C SER A 95 12.09 2.44 4.91
N PHE A 96 11.61 1.50 4.09
CA PHE A 96 11.04 1.79 2.78
C PHE A 96 9.80 2.69 2.86
N MET A 97 9.03 2.58 3.93
CA MET A 97 7.82 3.38 4.12
C MET A 97 8.12 4.88 4.19
N ILE A 98 9.29 5.26 4.67
CA ILE A 98 9.76 6.65 4.67
C ILE A 98 10.59 6.95 3.42
N ARG A 99 11.63 6.15 3.15
CA ARG A 99 12.59 6.44 2.08
C ARG A 99 11.96 6.34 0.68
N GLY A 100 11.07 5.37 0.48
CA GLY A 100 10.37 5.22 -0.80
C GLY A 100 9.46 6.42 -1.11
N ALA A 101 8.77 6.95 -0.13
CA ALA A 101 7.94 8.15 -0.29
C ALA A 101 8.79 9.38 -0.55
N GLN A 102 9.86 9.57 0.22
CA GLN A 102 10.79 10.70 0.05
C GLN A 102 11.41 10.73 -1.34
N ALA A 103 11.74 9.57 -1.90
CA ALA A 103 12.27 9.47 -3.26
C ALA A 103 11.27 9.96 -4.33
N CYS A 104 9.99 9.98 -4.00
CA CYS A 104 8.92 10.47 -4.87
C CYS A 104 8.48 11.91 -4.51
N GLY A 105 9.22 12.60 -3.64
CA GLY A 105 8.91 13.96 -3.23
C GLY A 105 7.79 14.11 -2.20
N ILE A 106 7.46 13.03 -1.50
CA ILE A 106 6.44 13.03 -0.45
C ILE A 106 7.11 13.01 0.92
N ASP A 107 6.69 13.91 1.82
CA ASP A 107 7.15 13.89 3.20
C ASP A 107 6.53 12.71 3.94
N ALA A 108 7.34 12.05 4.74
CA ALA A 108 6.94 10.87 5.49
C ALA A 108 7.62 10.85 6.86
N LYS A 109 6.89 10.46 7.86
CA LYS A 109 7.44 10.27 9.21
C LYS A 109 6.70 9.17 9.95
N GLN A 110 7.35 8.59 10.94
CA GLN A 110 6.71 7.68 11.86
C GLN A 110 5.71 8.43 12.71
N LEU A 111 4.57 7.82 12.97
CA LEU A 111 3.51 8.37 13.82
C LEU A 111 3.35 7.49 15.06
N SER A 112 3.08 8.11 16.21
CA SER A 112 2.76 7.38 17.44
C SER A 112 1.37 6.74 17.33
N LEU A 113 1.20 5.59 17.97
CA LEU A 113 -0.09 4.90 18.04
C LEU A 113 -1.00 5.63 19.03
N ASP A 114 -1.73 6.61 18.52
CA ASP A 114 -2.64 7.45 19.28
C ASP A 114 -3.83 7.77 18.38
N GLU A 115 -5.05 7.43 18.82
CA GLU A 115 -6.26 7.61 18.03
C GLU A 115 -6.48 9.07 17.63
N ASN A 116 -6.23 10.02 18.54
CA ASN A 116 -6.43 11.45 18.26
C ASN A 116 -5.45 11.94 17.20
N LEU A 117 -4.18 11.53 17.28
CA LEU A 117 -3.17 11.89 16.26
C LEU A 117 -3.53 11.31 14.90
N ILE A 118 -3.94 10.05 14.85
CA ILE A 118 -4.39 9.39 13.61
C ILE A 118 -5.56 10.14 13.00
N LYS A 119 -6.56 10.45 13.82
CA LYS A 119 -7.74 11.21 13.39
C LYS A 119 -7.36 12.58 12.83
N GLU A 120 -6.54 13.33 13.55
CA GLU A 120 -6.09 14.66 13.13
C GLU A 120 -5.36 14.62 11.80
N GLU A 121 -4.42 13.69 11.63
CA GLU A 121 -3.67 13.55 10.39
C GLU A 121 -4.59 13.19 9.21
N LEU A 122 -5.47 12.22 9.39
CA LEU A 122 -6.42 11.83 8.35
C LEU A 122 -7.37 12.97 7.97
N MET A 123 -7.82 13.76 8.94
CA MET A 123 -8.68 14.93 8.68
C MET A 123 -7.97 16.05 7.93
N GLN A 124 -6.65 16.11 8.02
CA GLN A 124 -5.82 17.04 7.23
C GLN A 124 -5.50 16.51 5.83
N GLY A 125 -5.99 15.33 5.48
CA GLY A 125 -5.70 14.69 4.19
C GLY A 125 -4.34 14.00 4.15
N HIS A 126 -3.78 13.63 5.32
CA HIS A 126 -2.51 12.92 5.44
C HIS A 126 -2.78 11.42 5.63
N PRO A 127 -2.66 10.60 4.58
CA PRO A 127 -2.87 9.16 4.70
C PRO A 127 -1.78 8.50 5.52
N ILE A 128 -2.12 7.31 6.04
CA ILE A 128 -1.24 6.56 6.94
C ILE A 128 -1.08 5.14 6.40
N ILE A 129 0.12 4.58 6.49
CA ILE A 129 0.35 3.15 6.30
C ILE A 129 0.61 2.53 7.66
N CYS A 130 -0.02 1.39 7.91
CA CYS A 130 0.21 0.60 9.13
C CYS A 130 0.85 -0.74 8.78
N SER A 131 1.85 -1.13 9.57
CA SER A 131 2.26 -2.52 9.69
C SER A 131 1.38 -3.18 10.74
N VAL A 132 0.74 -4.28 10.38
CA VAL A 132 -0.17 -5.02 11.28
C VAL A 132 0.29 -6.45 11.47
N SER A 133 0.04 -6.98 12.66
CA SER A 133 0.28 -8.37 13.02
C SER A 133 -0.99 -9.20 12.83
N LYS A 134 -0.92 -10.49 13.20
CA LYS A 134 -2.05 -11.42 13.16
C LYS A 134 -3.32 -10.79 13.72
N GLY A 135 -4.39 -10.86 12.93
CA GLY A 135 -5.71 -10.33 13.29
C GLY A 135 -6.66 -10.39 12.11
N ILE A 136 -7.45 -9.36 11.94
CA ILE A 136 -8.51 -9.35 10.92
C ILE A 136 -7.98 -9.25 9.49
N PHE A 137 -6.77 -8.72 9.29
CA PHE A 137 -6.20 -8.51 7.95
C PHE A 137 -5.22 -9.59 7.52
N THR A 138 -4.61 -10.30 8.45
CA THR A 138 -3.54 -11.26 8.14
C THR A 138 -3.40 -12.31 9.23
N MET A 139 -2.86 -13.46 8.86
CA MET A 139 -2.49 -14.52 9.80
C MET A 139 -1.03 -14.37 10.29
N THR A 140 -0.23 -13.55 9.62
CA THR A 140 1.20 -13.38 9.91
C THR A 140 1.55 -11.90 10.13
N GLY A 141 1.87 -11.18 9.06
CA GLY A 141 2.15 -9.76 9.02
C GLY A 141 1.70 -9.18 7.70
N HIS A 142 1.36 -7.89 7.69
CA HIS A 142 0.79 -7.25 6.51
C HIS A 142 0.94 -5.73 6.61
N PHE A 143 0.72 -5.05 5.49
CA PHE A 143 0.59 -3.58 5.45
C PHE A 143 -0.80 -3.23 4.95
N ILE A 144 -1.38 -2.20 5.55
CA ILE A 144 -2.67 -1.61 5.15
C ILE A 144 -2.55 -0.10 5.10
N VAL A 145 -3.47 0.54 4.37
CA VAL A 145 -3.56 2.01 4.30
C VAL A 145 -4.77 2.49 5.08
N LEU A 146 -4.59 3.56 5.85
CA LEU A 146 -5.67 4.36 6.42
C LEU A 146 -5.80 5.61 5.56
N SER A 147 -6.95 5.78 4.89
CA SER A 147 -7.09 6.82 3.88
C SER A 147 -7.97 7.99 4.31
N GLU A 148 -8.91 7.77 5.23
CA GLU A 148 -9.92 8.77 5.59
C GLU A 148 -10.47 8.50 6.99
N TYR A 149 -10.81 9.57 7.69
CA TYR A 149 -11.62 9.51 8.91
C TYR A 149 -12.97 10.15 8.65
N LYS A 150 -14.05 9.41 8.87
CA LYS A 150 -15.40 9.87 8.58
C LYS A 150 -16.42 9.22 9.52
N ASN A 151 -17.26 10.04 10.15
CA ASN A 151 -18.34 9.56 11.03
C ASN A 151 -17.84 8.63 12.15
N GLY A 152 -16.70 8.95 12.76
CA GLY A 152 -16.13 8.15 13.84
C GLY A 152 -15.41 6.88 13.39
N LYS A 153 -15.25 6.67 12.09
CA LYS A 153 -14.63 5.47 11.52
C LYS A 153 -13.49 5.82 10.58
N ILE A 154 -12.58 4.87 10.41
CA ILE A 154 -11.41 4.98 9.55
C ILE A 154 -11.62 4.10 8.32
N ARG A 155 -11.44 4.68 7.13
CA ARG A 155 -11.43 3.92 5.90
C ARG A 155 -10.10 3.20 5.75
N VAL A 156 -10.16 1.88 5.76
CA VAL A 156 -9.00 1.00 5.58
C VAL A 156 -8.99 0.48 4.15
N LEU A 157 -7.82 0.54 3.51
CA LEU A 157 -7.56 -0.10 2.22
C LEU A 157 -6.56 -1.24 2.45
N ASP A 158 -7.02 -2.47 2.22
CA ASP A 158 -6.21 -3.67 2.31
C ASP A 158 -5.75 -4.06 0.90
N PRO A 159 -4.46 -4.01 0.60
CA PRO A 159 -3.96 -4.33 -0.75
C PRO A 159 -4.18 -5.79 -1.16
N ASN A 160 -4.58 -6.65 -0.22
CA ASN A 160 -4.84 -8.05 -0.51
C ASN A 160 -6.34 -8.41 -0.58
N SER A 161 -7.23 -7.50 -0.17
CA SER A 161 -8.65 -7.84 -0.04
C SER A 161 -9.57 -6.65 -0.27
N GLN A 162 -10.35 -6.72 -1.33
CA GLN A 162 -11.44 -5.77 -1.54
C GLN A 162 -12.50 -5.87 -0.43
N LYS A 163 -12.82 -7.09 -0.02
CA LYS A 163 -13.82 -7.35 1.02
C LYS A 163 -13.45 -6.76 2.37
N LYS A 164 -12.17 -6.77 2.73
CA LYS A 164 -11.68 -6.20 3.99
C LYS A 164 -11.42 -4.70 3.91
N SER A 165 -11.55 -4.10 2.74
CA SER A 165 -11.34 -2.68 2.50
C SER A 165 -12.64 -1.93 2.70
N HIS A 166 -12.84 -1.42 3.92
CA HIS A 166 -14.03 -0.64 4.29
C HIS A 166 -13.75 0.22 5.54
N TYR A 167 -14.78 0.80 6.12
CA TYR A 167 -14.68 1.62 7.32
C TYR A 167 -14.73 0.76 8.58
N TYR A 168 -13.76 0.98 9.47
CA TYR A 168 -13.65 0.33 10.77
C TYR A 168 -13.64 1.38 11.88
N SER A 169 -14.17 1.03 13.06
CA SER A 169 -13.81 1.78 14.26
C SER A 169 -12.38 1.45 14.67
N PHE A 170 -11.68 2.42 15.27
CA PHE A 170 -10.28 2.24 15.67
C PHE A 170 -10.08 1.00 16.56
N ASP A 171 -10.99 0.77 17.48
CA ASP A 171 -10.89 -0.35 18.43
C ASP A 171 -10.93 -1.74 17.75
N GLU A 172 -11.48 -1.84 16.55
CA GLU A 172 -11.56 -3.12 15.84
C GLU A 172 -10.19 -3.65 15.42
N PHE A 173 -9.19 -2.78 15.23
CA PHE A 173 -7.87 -3.21 14.72
C PHE A 173 -6.66 -2.56 15.42
N SER A 174 -6.88 -1.63 16.35
CA SER A 174 -5.78 -0.88 16.98
C SER A 174 -4.75 -1.77 17.68
N ASN A 175 -5.21 -2.87 18.29
CA ASN A 175 -4.34 -3.83 18.98
C ASN A 175 -3.45 -4.65 18.03
N GLN A 176 -3.71 -4.58 16.73
CA GLN A 176 -2.94 -5.29 15.69
C GLN A 176 -1.87 -4.42 15.05
N ILE A 177 -1.91 -3.12 15.27
CA ILE A 177 -0.96 -2.16 14.70
C ILE A 177 0.39 -2.30 15.40
N ARG A 178 1.47 -2.49 14.61
CA ARG A 178 2.84 -2.60 15.08
C ARG A 178 3.63 -1.33 14.84
N ASN A 179 3.38 -0.66 13.73
CA ASN A 179 4.00 0.63 13.40
C ASN A 179 3.12 1.38 12.41
N LEU A 180 3.29 2.69 12.35
CA LEU A 180 2.55 3.53 11.39
C LEU A 180 3.43 4.68 10.90
N TRP A 181 3.14 5.08 9.65
CA TRP A 181 3.81 6.19 8.98
C TRP A 181 2.76 7.08 8.35
N VAL A 182 2.94 8.38 8.49
CA VAL A 182 2.04 9.40 7.95
C VAL A 182 2.72 10.15 6.81
N TYR A 183 1.93 10.55 5.82
CA TYR A 183 2.41 11.10 4.55
C TYR A 183 1.75 12.43 4.24
N SER A 184 2.54 13.37 3.69
CA SER A 184 2.06 14.68 3.27
C SER A 184 2.76 15.14 1.98
N ARG A 185 2.02 15.84 1.11
CA ARG A 185 2.62 16.52 -0.05
C ARG A 185 3.51 17.69 0.35
N ASN A 186 3.18 18.31 1.46
CA ASN A 186 3.88 19.46 2.01
C ASN A 186 4.50 19.08 3.34
N SER A 187 5.42 19.92 3.83
CA SER A 187 6.01 19.73 5.16
C SER A 187 4.93 19.66 6.24
N PHE A 188 5.16 18.80 7.20
CA PHE A 188 4.27 18.67 8.35
C PHE A 188 4.29 19.90 9.24
#